data_47287bd3ccf100540d3c9a2968aa490d
#
_entry.id   47287bd3ccf100540d3c9a2968aa490d
#
_cell.length_a   1.000
_cell.length_b   1.000
_cell.length_c   1.000
_cell.angle_alpha   90.00
_cell.angle_beta   90.00
_cell.angle_gamma   90.00
#
_symmetry.space_group_name_H-M   'P 1'
#
loop_
_entity.id
_entity.type
_entity.pdbx_description
1 polymer ?
#
loop_
_entity_poly.entity_id
_entity_poly.type
_entity_poly.pdbx_seq_one_letter_code
_entity_poly.pdbx_strand_id
1 'polypeptide(L)'
;TVQAGGCGYTYGAQGIWDVVWEKGQENKMSLFNRFDVTWVQAIDGPGGVQMGLMRKFYEEQKFWELSPYQTGKDAVGDPFGKKMPLITVTKDGGRWVLYYPEATRKSGDIHMSSGKYVMQWFDPRNGIYGEPQEFEVRQDTWRLPAKPNPEDWCLVVKREAVG
;
A
#
# COMPACT_ATOMS: atom_id res chain seq x y z
N THR A 1 2.75 6.92 -0.32
CA THR A 1 3.65 7.47 -1.35
C THR A 1 3.30 6.89 -2.72
N VAL A 2 3.48 5.59 -2.99
CA VAL A 2 3.21 4.95 -4.30
C VAL A 2 1.75 5.14 -4.71
N GLN A 3 0.79 4.89 -3.83
CA GLN A 3 -0.65 5.08 -4.07
C GLN A 3 -1.06 6.54 -4.36
N ALA A 4 -0.19 7.48 -4.08
CA ALA A 4 -0.38 8.91 -4.39
C ALA A 4 0.43 9.36 -5.62
N GLY A 5 0.94 8.43 -6.42
CA GLY A 5 1.70 8.69 -7.64
C GLY A 5 3.20 8.91 -7.42
N GLY A 6 3.72 8.63 -6.23
CA GLY A 6 5.17 8.66 -5.99
C GLY A 6 5.88 7.50 -6.69
N CYS A 7 7.02 7.79 -7.32
CA CYS A 7 7.79 6.81 -8.08
C CYS A 7 8.65 5.87 -7.22
N GLY A 8 8.63 6.04 -5.89
CA GLY A 8 9.39 5.21 -4.99
C GLY A 8 9.28 5.64 -3.54
N TYR A 9 10.08 4.99 -2.71
CA TYR A 9 10.16 5.24 -1.28
C TYR A 9 11.58 5.01 -0.78
N THR A 10 12.05 5.86 0.11
CA THR A 10 13.32 5.69 0.81
C THR A 10 13.03 5.35 2.26
N TYR A 11 13.62 4.27 2.73
CA TYR A 11 13.54 3.84 4.12
C TYR A 11 14.84 4.12 4.84
N GLY A 12 14.75 4.69 6.03
CA GLY A 12 15.86 4.88 6.93
C GLY A 12 15.49 4.40 8.32
N ALA A 13 16.20 3.38 8.82
CA ALA A 13 16.05 2.96 10.20
C ALA A 13 17.00 3.74 11.09
N GLN A 14 16.55 4.04 12.30
CA GLN A 14 17.41 4.56 13.36
C GLN A 14 18.59 3.60 13.57
N GLY A 15 19.78 4.13 13.68
CA GLY A 15 21.01 3.36 13.79
C GLY A 15 21.71 3.10 12.45
N ILE A 16 20.98 2.93 11.34
CA ILE A 16 21.58 2.70 10.02
C ILE A 16 22.04 4.02 9.39
N TRP A 17 21.15 4.97 9.22
CA TRP A 17 21.47 6.23 8.52
C TRP A 17 22.41 7.14 9.31
N ASP A 18 22.45 7.01 10.65
CA ASP A 18 23.38 7.70 11.54
C ASP A 18 24.68 6.91 11.80
N VAL A 19 24.78 5.67 11.32
CA VAL A 19 25.91 4.76 11.55
C VAL A 19 26.25 4.64 13.05
N VAL A 20 25.27 4.23 13.85
CA VAL A 20 25.45 4.08 15.30
C VAL A 20 26.22 2.81 15.61
N TRP A 21 27.44 2.92 16.10
CA TRP A 21 28.30 1.80 16.47
C TRP A 21 28.02 1.26 17.87
N GLU A 22 27.74 2.17 18.83
CA GLU A 22 27.54 1.84 20.23
C GLU A 22 26.23 2.43 20.75
N LYS A 23 25.54 1.70 21.64
CA LYS A 23 24.34 2.20 22.31
C LYS A 23 24.68 3.42 23.15
N GLY A 24 23.82 4.43 23.07
CA GLY A 24 24.01 5.68 23.80
C GLY A 24 25.00 6.63 23.13
N GLN A 25 25.50 6.31 21.94
CA GLN A 25 26.36 7.22 21.16
C GLN A 25 25.63 8.55 20.95
N GLU A 26 26.33 9.64 21.27
CA GLU A 26 25.83 10.98 20.99
C GLU A 26 26.04 11.33 19.52
N ASN A 27 24.99 11.79 18.87
CA ASN A 27 25.05 12.32 17.51
C ASN A 27 24.77 13.83 17.55
N LYS A 28 25.81 14.63 17.39
CA LYS A 28 25.72 16.10 17.42
C LYS A 28 24.94 16.68 16.22
N MET A 29 24.72 15.92 15.17
CA MET A 29 24.05 16.35 13.95
C MET A 29 22.57 15.87 13.86
N SER A 30 22.12 15.05 14.78
CA SER A 30 20.75 14.52 14.79
C SER A 30 19.85 15.31 15.72
N LEU A 31 18.56 15.37 15.38
CA LEU A 31 17.50 15.83 16.27
C LEU A 31 17.29 14.90 17.48
N PHE A 32 17.90 13.72 17.46
CA PHE A 32 17.85 12.72 18.53
C PHE A 32 19.22 12.64 19.20
N ASN A 33 19.28 12.92 20.48
CA ASN A 33 20.55 13.01 21.23
C ASN A 33 21.13 11.65 21.64
N ARG A 34 20.35 10.57 21.56
CA ARG A 34 20.77 9.21 21.95
C ARG A 34 20.13 8.15 21.10
N PHE A 35 20.89 7.13 20.79
CA PHE A 35 20.42 5.97 20.03
C PHE A 35 20.56 4.70 20.85
N ASP A 36 19.45 3.96 20.99
CA ASP A 36 19.42 2.70 21.74
C ASP A 36 19.67 1.48 20.87
N VAL A 37 19.77 1.69 19.54
CA VAL A 37 19.92 0.63 18.53
C VAL A 37 21.15 0.91 17.69
N THR A 38 22.08 -0.06 17.62
CA THR A 38 23.22 0.01 16.70
C THR A 38 22.82 -0.32 15.28
N TRP A 39 23.65 0.08 14.29
CA TRP A 39 23.38 -0.23 12.88
C TRP A 39 23.28 -1.75 12.62
N VAL A 40 24.08 -2.57 13.31
CA VAL A 40 24.03 -4.03 13.21
C VAL A 40 22.68 -4.60 13.67
N GLN A 41 22.15 -4.06 14.77
CA GLN A 41 20.82 -4.46 15.27
C GLN A 41 19.70 -3.94 14.38
N ALA A 42 19.85 -2.75 13.81
CA ALA A 42 18.83 -2.10 12.99
C ALA A 42 18.70 -2.75 11.61
N ILE A 43 19.75 -3.34 11.06
CA ILE A 43 19.72 -4.02 9.75
C ILE A 43 18.80 -5.24 9.74
N ASP A 44 18.69 -5.93 10.87
CA ASP A 44 17.82 -7.09 11.05
C ASP A 44 16.40 -6.68 11.54
N GLY A 45 16.12 -5.38 11.58
CA GLY A 45 14.83 -4.86 12.01
C GLY A 45 13.69 -5.20 11.03
N PRO A 46 12.45 -5.32 11.53
CA PRO A 46 11.28 -5.73 10.73
C PRO A 46 10.99 -4.77 9.56
N GLY A 47 11.39 -3.50 9.68
CA GLY A 47 11.17 -2.50 8.63
C GLY A 47 11.89 -2.84 7.32
N GLY A 48 13.09 -3.40 7.36
CA GLY A 48 13.81 -3.85 6.17
C GLY A 48 13.07 -4.95 5.42
N VAL A 49 12.55 -5.93 6.14
CA VAL A 49 11.73 -7.02 5.59
C VAL A 49 10.44 -6.47 4.99
N GLN A 50 9.74 -5.60 5.70
CA GLN A 50 8.50 -4.97 5.22
C GLN A 50 8.73 -4.15 3.95
N MET A 51 9.85 -3.46 3.85
CA MET A 51 10.23 -2.74 2.62
C MET A 51 10.47 -3.69 1.45
N GLY A 52 11.08 -4.85 1.70
CA GLY A 52 11.24 -5.91 0.71
C GLY A 52 9.89 -6.45 0.21
N LEU A 53 8.95 -6.71 1.12
CA LEU A 53 7.60 -7.13 0.78
C LEU A 53 6.85 -6.08 -0.04
N MET A 54 6.93 -4.82 0.37
CA MET A 54 6.33 -3.70 -0.37
C MET A 54 6.90 -3.58 -1.79
N ARG A 55 8.21 -3.65 -1.94
CA ARG A 55 8.88 -3.62 -3.25
C ARG A 55 8.38 -4.75 -4.13
N LYS A 56 8.45 -5.99 -3.65
CA LYS A 56 7.99 -7.17 -4.38
C LYS A 56 6.54 -7.04 -4.82
N PHE A 57 5.64 -6.65 -3.92
CA PHE A 57 4.23 -6.43 -4.22
C PHE A 57 4.04 -5.42 -5.36
N TYR A 58 4.65 -4.25 -5.26
CA TYR A 58 4.47 -3.21 -6.27
C TYR A 58 5.14 -3.54 -7.61
N GLU A 59 6.26 -4.26 -7.61
CA GLU A 59 6.89 -4.78 -8.83
C GLU A 59 5.98 -5.83 -9.51
N GLU A 60 5.40 -6.75 -8.76
CA GLU A 60 4.40 -7.72 -9.27
C GLU A 60 3.18 -7.03 -9.85
N GLN A 61 2.73 -5.95 -9.24
CA GLN A 61 1.61 -5.15 -9.74
C GLN A 61 2.02 -4.17 -10.84
N LYS A 62 3.29 -4.17 -11.28
CA LYS A 62 3.83 -3.23 -12.28
C LYS A 62 3.42 -1.79 -11.97
N PHE A 63 3.84 -1.29 -10.82
CA PHE A 63 3.40 0.00 -10.26
C PHE A 63 3.58 1.18 -11.22
N TRP A 64 4.52 1.09 -12.16
CA TRP A 64 4.78 2.11 -13.19
C TRP A 64 3.64 2.25 -14.22
N GLU A 65 2.72 1.29 -14.27
CA GLU A 65 1.49 1.36 -15.10
C GLU A 65 0.30 1.93 -14.32
N LEU A 66 0.44 2.09 -13.00
CA LEU A 66 -0.62 2.55 -12.11
C LEU A 66 -0.60 4.07 -11.94
N SER A 67 -1.77 4.66 -11.96
CA SER A 67 -1.99 6.07 -11.65
C SER A 67 -2.99 6.21 -10.51
N PRO A 68 -2.88 7.25 -9.66
CA PRO A 68 -3.88 7.50 -8.63
C PRO A 68 -5.27 7.62 -9.22
N TYR A 69 -6.22 6.91 -8.63
CA TYR A 69 -7.63 7.06 -8.95
C TYR A 69 -8.21 8.23 -8.14
N GLN A 70 -8.63 9.28 -8.83
CA GLN A 70 -9.21 10.45 -8.19
C GLN A 70 -10.73 10.31 -8.15
N THR A 71 -11.26 10.14 -6.98
CA THR A 71 -12.70 10.17 -6.73
C THR A 71 -13.15 11.57 -6.35
N GLY A 72 -13.11 12.51 -7.28
CA GLY A 72 -13.63 13.87 -7.09
C GLY A 72 -13.05 14.62 -5.87
N LYS A 73 -13.84 15.50 -5.26
CA LYS A 73 -13.44 16.33 -4.11
C LYS A 73 -13.08 15.52 -2.85
N ASP A 74 -13.60 14.31 -2.73
CA ASP A 74 -13.39 13.48 -1.53
C ASP A 74 -11.99 12.83 -1.48
N ALA A 75 -11.37 12.56 -2.63
CA ALA A 75 -10.02 12.02 -2.68
C ALA A 75 -8.96 13.03 -2.22
N VAL A 76 -9.16 14.31 -2.49
CA VAL A 76 -8.27 15.41 -2.06
C VAL A 76 -8.37 15.64 -0.55
N GLY A 77 -9.53 15.33 0.05
CA GLY A 77 -9.80 15.52 1.47
C GLY A 77 -9.39 14.34 2.38
N ASP A 78 -8.83 13.25 1.82
CA ASP A 78 -8.45 12.07 2.58
C ASP A 78 -7.08 11.50 2.18
N PRO A 79 -6.00 12.29 2.29
CA PRO A 79 -4.67 11.87 1.83
C PRO A 79 -4.10 10.67 2.59
N PHE A 80 -4.70 10.30 3.72
CA PHE A 80 -4.27 9.19 4.56
C PHE A 80 -5.21 7.97 4.49
N GLY A 81 -6.21 7.98 3.59
CA GLY A 81 -7.14 6.85 3.44
C GLY A 81 -8.01 6.55 4.67
N LYS A 82 -8.32 7.55 5.49
CA LYS A 82 -9.15 7.36 6.69
C LYS A 82 -10.62 7.07 6.37
N LYS A 83 -11.11 7.65 5.29
CA LYS A 83 -12.50 7.48 4.84
C LYS A 83 -12.61 6.36 3.83
N MET A 84 -11.73 6.34 2.84
CA MET A 84 -11.69 5.36 1.76
C MET A 84 -10.27 4.83 1.57
N PRO A 85 -10.09 3.64 1.00
CA PRO A 85 -8.75 3.17 0.64
C PRO A 85 -8.08 4.12 -0.36
N LEU A 86 -6.76 4.09 -0.36
CA LEU A 86 -5.97 4.76 -1.39
C LEU A 86 -5.95 3.89 -2.64
N ILE A 87 -6.40 4.42 -3.77
CA ILE A 87 -6.68 3.64 -4.97
C ILE A 87 -5.76 4.07 -6.11
N THR A 88 -5.17 3.10 -6.79
CA THR A 88 -4.49 3.29 -8.07
C THR A 88 -5.06 2.33 -9.11
N VAL A 89 -4.97 2.72 -10.38
CA VAL A 89 -5.54 1.97 -11.50
C VAL A 89 -4.68 2.13 -12.75
N THR A 90 -4.64 1.11 -13.59
CA THR A 90 -4.06 1.21 -14.93
C THR A 90 -4.95 2.04 -15.86
N LYS A 91 -4.34 2.66 -16.88
CA LYS A 91 -5.03 3.55 -17.83
C LYS A 91 -6.24 2.89 -18.51
N ASP A 92 -6.17 1.59 -18.76
CA ASP A 92 -7.24 0.79 -19.38
C ASP A 92 -8.30 0.31 -18.38
N GLY A 93 -8.13 0.60 -17.08
CA GLY A 93 -9.01 0.11 -16.01
C GLY A 93 -8.92 -1.40 -15.77
N GLY A 94 -7.93 -2.08 -16.33
CA GLY A 94 -7.79 -3.54 -16.26
C GLY A 94 -7.21 -4.05 -14.94
N ARG A 95 -6.49 -3.21 -14.23
CA ARG A 95 -5.88 -3.58 -12.93
C ARG A 95 -6.01 -2.43 -11.94
N TRP A 96 -6.44 -2.76 -10.72
CA TRP A 96 -6.64 -1.86 -9.61
C TRP A 96 -5.84 -2.34 -8.42
N VAL A 97 -5.22 -1.42 -7.70
CA VAL A 97 -4.56 -1.69 -6.41
C VAL A 97 -5.09 -0.70 -5.39
N LEU A 98 -5.71 -1.25 -4.35
CA LEU A 98 -6.29 -0.49 -3.27
C LEU A 98 -5.50 -0.77 -1.98
N TYR A 99 -5.09 0.28 -1.29
CA TYR A 99 -4.48 0.15 0.02
C TYR A 99 -5.44 0.68 1.08
N TYR A 100 -5.77 -0.20 2.01
CA TYR A 100 -6.63 0.06 3.16
C TYR A 100 -5.76 0.23 4.40
N PRO A 101 -5.39 1.45 4.79
CA PRO A 101 -4.73 1.68 6.08
C PRO A 101 -5.55 1.16 7.25
N GLU A 102 -4.90 0.89 8.37
CA GLU A 102 -5.58 0.56 9.64
C GLU A 102 -6.71 1.55 9.95
N ALA A 103 -6.45 2.84 9.69
CA ALA A 103 -7.41 3.92 9.95
C ALA A 103 -8.64 3.93 9.03
N THR A 104 -8.65 3.18 7.91
CA THR A 104 -9.80 3.16 6.99
C THR A 104 -11.02 2.58 7.67
N ARG A 105 -12.09 3.37 7.78
CA ARG A 105 -13.33 3.01 8.49
C ARG A 105 -14.54 2.85 7.59
N LYS A 106 -14.47 3.31 6.35
CA LYS A 106 -15.60 3.34 5.43
C LYS A 106 -15.28 2.61 4.14
N SER A 107 -16.30 2.05 3.53
CA SER A 107 -16.33 1.66 2.14
C SER A 107 -17.24 2.63 1.38
N GLY A 108 -17.01 2.77 0.10
CA GLY A 108 -17.81 3.62 -0.77
C GLY A 108 -18.01 2.95 -2.12
N ASP A 109 -18.72 3.62 -3.00
CA ASP A 109 -18.86 3.19 -4.38
C ASP A 109 -17.84 3.92 -5.25
N ILE A 110 -17.25 3.22 -6.21
CA ILE A 110 -16.37 3.78 -7.22
C ILE A 110 -16.91 3.50 -8.61
N HIS A 111 -16.54 4.35 -9.55
CA HIS A 111 -16.79 4.08 -10.95
C HIS A 111 -15.76 3.04 -11.44
N MET A 112 -16.27 1.90 -11.89
CA MET A 112 -15.49 0.79 -12.47
C MET A 112 -16.30 0.20 -13.61
N SER A 113 -15.73 0.12 -14.80
CA SER A 113 -16.43 -0.35 -16.00
C SER A 113 -17.07 -1.71 -15.78
N SER A 114 -18.27 -1.90 -16.31
CA SER A 114 -18.98 -3.18 -16.25
C SER A 114 -18.15 -4.32 -16.84
N GLY A 115 -18.20 -5.48 -16.20
CA GLY A 115 -17.42 -6.65 -16.59
C GLY A 115 -17.15 -7.61 -15.45
N LYS A 116 -16.46 -8.69 -15.78
CA LYS A 116 -16.00 -9.69 -14.80
C LYS A 116 -14.61 -9.36 -14.31
N TYR A 117 -14.40 -9.56 -13.03
CA TYR A 117 -13.15 -9.27 -12.33
C TYR A 117 -12.82 -10.35 -11.32
N VAL A 118 -11.55 -10.46 -11.02
CA VAL A 118 -11.03 -11.25 -9.90
C VAL A 118 -10.39 -10.28 -8.90
N MET A 119 -10.74 -10.40 -7.64
CA MET A 119 -10.11 -9.67 -6.55
C MET A 119 -9.36 -10.61 -5.62
N GLN A 120 -8.27 -10.12 -5.03
CA GLN A 120 -7.44 -10.90 -4.12
C GLN A 120 -6.86 -9.98 -3.05
N TRP A 121 -7.08 -10.32 -1.78
CA TRP A 121 -6.48 -9.63 -0.66
C TRP A 121 -5.00 -9.99 -0.53
N PHE A 122 -4.19 -9.03 -0.17
CA PHE A 122 -2.79 -9.19 0.15
C PHE A 122 -2.51 -8.62 1.54
N ASP A 123 -1.90 -9.42 2.40
CA ASP A 123 -1.46 -9.00 3.72
C ASP A 123 -0.03 -8.41 3.62
N PRO A 124 0.14 -7.08 3.75
CA PRO A 124 1.44 -6.44 3.60
C PRO A 124 2.40 -6.74 4.76
N ARG A 125 1.90 -7.31 5.86
CA ARG A 125 2.71 -7.64 7.05
C ARG A 125 3.53 -8.90 6.87
N ASN A 126 3.04 -9.84 6.08
CA ASN A 126 3.68 -11.14 5.85
C ASN A 126 3.89 -11.49 4.36
N GLY A 127 3.33 -10.69 3.45
CA GLY A 127 3.47 -10.90 2.00
C GLY A 127 2.61 -12.02 1.43
N ILE A 128 1.52 -12.39 2.11
CA ILE A 128 0.66 -13.52 1.72
C ILE A 128 -0.58 -13.00 1.00
N TYR A 129 -0.90 -13.64 -0.12
CA TYR A 129 -2.17 -13.46 -0.81
C TYR A 129 -3.22 -14.42 -0.26
N GLY A 130 -4.44 -13.92 -0.06
CA GLY A 130 -5.62 -14.72 0.22
C GLY A 130 -6.15 -15.42 -1.02
N GLU A 131 -7.28 -16.13 -0.90
CA GLU A 131 -7.93 -16.78 -2.03
C GLU A 131 -8.50 -15.75 -3.02
N PRO A 132 -8.36 -15.98 -4.33
CA PRO A 132 -8.98 -15.14 -5.34
C PRO A 132 -10.51 -15.28 -5.31
N GLN A 133 -11.20 -14.17 -5.55
CA GLN A 133 -12.66 -14.10 -5.55
C GLN A 133 -13.13 -13.45 -6.85
N GLU A 134 -13.98 -14.16 -7.60
CA GLU A 134 -14.61 -13.63 -8.81
C GLU A 134 -15.80 -12.75 -8.44
N PHE A 135 -16.01 -11.67 -9.19
CA PHE A 135 -17.18 -10.83 -9.07
C PHE A 135 -17.50 -10.13 -10.38
N GLU A 136 -18.71 -9.62 -10.49
CA GLU A 136 -19.19 -8.90 -11.68
C GLU A 136 -19.56 -7.47 -11.31
N VAL A 137 -19.03 -6.51 -12.06
CA VAL A 137 -19.44 -5.11 -11.98
C VAL A 137 -20.58 -4.87 -12.96
N ARG A 138 -21.66 -4.29 -12.46
CA ARG A 138 -22.83 -3.90 -13.26
C ARG A 138 -23.08 -2.40 -13.12
N GLN A 139 -23.61 -1.78 -14.15
CA GLN A 139 -23.95 -0.35 -14.16
C GLN A 139 -22.75 0.57 -13.84
N ASP A 140 -21.53 0.13 -14.21
CA ASP A 140 -20.29 0.87 -14.04
C ASP A 140 -20.04 1.39 -12.59
N THR A 141 -20.59 0.67 -11.62
CA THR A 141 -20.44 1.01 -10.20
C THR A 141 -20.05 -0.22 -9.40
N TRP A 142 -19.03 -0.10 -8.60
CA TRP A 142 -18.58 -1.14 -7.70
C TRP A 142 -18.54 -0.65 -6.25
N ARG A 143 -19.25 -1.39 -5.39
CA ARG A 143 -19.20 -1.21 -3.95
C ARG A 143 -17.92 -1.81 -3.41
N LEU A 144 -17.05 -0.98 -2.84
CA LEU A 144 -15.80 -1.44 -2.25
C LEU A 144 -16.05 -2.39 -1.08
N PRO A 145 -15.37 -3.56 -1.04
CA PRO A 145 -15.51 -4.49 0.07
C PRO A 145 -14.89 -3.93 1.35
N ALA A 146 -15.39 -4.39 2.49
CA ALA A 146 -14.73 -4.15 3.76
C ALA A 146 -13.44 -4.98 3.84
N LYS A 147 -12.41 -4.41 4.47
CA LYS A 147 -11.17 -5.15 4.73
C LYS A 147 -11.39 -6.32 5.70
N PRO A 148 -10.58 -7.39 5.63
CA PRO A 148 -10.78 -8.61 6.42
C PRO A 148 -10.77 -8.40 7.94
N ASN A 149 -9.95 -7.47 8.42
CA ASN A 149 -9.84 -7.11 9.83
C ASN A 149 -9.36 -5.64 9.97
N PRO A 150 -9.24 -5.06 11.18
CA PRO A 150 -8.82 -3.68 11.37
C PRO A 150 -7.42 -3.30 10.90
N GLU A 151 -6.58 -4.26 10.58
CA GLU A 151 -5.18 -4.04 10.16
C GLU A 151 -5.05 -3.42 8.75
N ASP A 152 -3.80 -3.16 8.34
CA ASP A 152 -3.48 -2.75 6.97
C ASP A 152 -3.70 -3.90 5.98
N TRP A 153 -4.30 -3.58 4.83
CA TRP A 153 -4.54 -4.54 3.76
C TRP A 153 -4.34 -3.91 2.38
N CYS A 154 -3.87 -4.70 1.44
CA CYS A 154 -3.96 -4.36 0.03
C CYS A 154 -5.01 -5.25 -0.65
N LEU A 155 -5.72 -4.69 -1.63
CA LEU A 155 -6.63 -5.43 -2.49
C LEU A 155 -6.19 -5.23 -3.94
N VAL A 156 -5.91 -6.33 -4.62
CA VAL A 156 -5.61 -6.33 -6.05
C VAL A 156 -6.85 -6.78 -6.79
N VAL A 157 -7.24 -6.04 -7.82
CA VAL A 157 -8.38 -6.39 -8.69
C VAL A 157 -7.90 -6.41 -10.13
N LYS A 158 -8.23 -7.46 -10.86
CA LYS A 158 -7.89 -7.64 -12.28
C LYS A 158 -9.13 -7.96 -13.08
N ARG A 159 -9.27 -7.30 -14.22
CA ARG A 159 -10.34 -7.62 -15.18
C ARG A 159 -10.03 -8.95 -15.86
N GLU A 160 -11.02 -9.81 -15.99
CA GLU A 160 -10.88 -11.01 -16.80
C GLU A 160 -10.72 -10.66 -18.28
N ALA A 161 -9.82 -11.36 -18.94
CA ALA A 161 -9.70 -11.24 -20.39
C ALA A 161 -11.03 -11.69 -21.03
N VAL A 162 -11.59 -10.86 -21.88
CA VAL A 162 -12.69 -11.27 -22.74
C VAL A 162 -12.09 -12.25 -23.74
N GLY A 163 -12.44 -13.53 -23.61
CA GLY A 163 -12.03 -14.58 -24.54
C GLY A 163 -12.63 -14.38 -25.93
#